data_b40165f2602d337ba535db030842e89e
#
_entry.id   b40165f2602d337ba535db030842e89e
#
_cell.length_a   1.000
_cell.length_b   1.000
_cell.length_c   1.000
_cell.angle_alpha   90.00
_cell.angle_beta   90.00
_cell.angle_gamma   90.00
#
_symmetry.space_group_name_H-M   'P 1'
#
loop_
_entity.id
_entity.type
_entity.pdbx_description
1 polymer ?
#
loop_
_entity_poly.entity_id
_entity_poly.type
_entity_poly.pdbx_seq_one_letter_code
_entity_poly.pdbx_strand_id
1 'polypeptide(L)'
;DCEKQMHGKINSAFYGYAERVWFMSEKQKNMILEKVTALKDENCAVLNSVFSGGDLRFMLSIKDNEKDNKYLILDSVSPVKPSALAVAYAEENNLEYELISDLQYHELLIKMSTSKGLIFLPQASDTCPRLVMEAKMLGCQLVLNEHVQHKDEPWFETMMSCYEHMDSRADAFWSYYE
;
A
#
# COMPACT_ATOMS: atom_id res chain seq x y z
N ASP A 1 14.74 16.75 -24.18
CA ASP A 1 14.23 15.46 -24.69
C ASP A 1 15.29 14.35 -24.81
N CYS A 2 16.55 14.68 -25.08
CA CYS A 2 17.62 13.69 -25.19
C CYS A 2 17.90 12.94 -23.87
N GLU A 3 17.87 13.63 -22.74
CA GLU A 3 18.06 13.02 -21.42
C GLU A 3 16.92 12.04 -21.07
N LYS A 4 15.67 12.40 -21.33
CA LYS A 4 14.52 11.51 -21.10
C LYS A 4 14.57 10.24 -21.96
N GLN A 5 15.02 10.36 -23.23
CA GLN A 5 15.19 9.21 -24.12
C GLN A 5 16.35 8.31 -23.68
N MET A 6 17.42 8.87 -23.16
CA MET A 6 18.58 8.13 -22.67
C MET A 6 18.23 7.37 -21.37
N HIS A 7 17.52 8.00 -20.44
CA HIS A 7 17.01 7.33 -19.23
C HIS A 7 16.06 6.18 -19.57
N GLY A 8 15.18 6.34 -20.54
CA GLY A 8 14.30 5.27 -21.00
C GLY A 8 15.05 4.07 -21.56
N LYS A 9 16.11 4.29 -22.35
CA LYS A 9 16.94 3.21 -22.91
C LYS A 9 17.75 2.48 -21.85
N ILE A 10 18.33 3.20 -20.90
CA ILE A 10 19.07 2.62 -19.77
C ILE A 10 18.15 1.78 -18.91
N ASN A 11 16.96 2.27 -18.58
CA ASN A 11 15.98 1.53 -17.80
C ASN A 11 15.54 0.25 -18.54
N SER A 12 15.26 0.32 -19.84
CA SER A 12 14.86 -0.84 -20.63
C SER A 12 15.97 -1.91 -20.68
N ALA A 13 17.23 -1.49 -20.83
CA ALA A 13 18.37 -2.40 -20.81
C ALA A 13 18.52 -3.06 -19.43
N PHE A 14 18.41 -2.28 -18.35
CA PHE A 14 18.49 -2.78 -16.98
C PHE A 14 17.44 -3.86 -16.70
N TYR A 15 16.18 -3.60 -17.06
CA TYR A 15 15.10 -4.60 -16.92
C TYR A 15 15.33 -5.84 -17.77
N GLY A 16 15.89 -5.70 -18.97
CA GLY A 16 16.15 -6.83 -19.89
C GLY A 16 17.24 -7.79 -19.42
N TYR A 17 18.15 -7.34 -18.54
CA TYR A 17 19.22 -8.17 -17.97
C TYR A 17 18.88 -8.72 -16.58
N ALA A 18 17.76 -8.33 -15.99
CA ALA A 18 17.37 -8.81 -14.68
C ALA A 18 16.83 -10.25 -14.78
N GLU A 19 17.35 -11.14 -13.95
CA GLU A 19 16.82 -12.52 -13.83
C GLU A 19 15.40 -12.51 -13.26
N ARG A 20 15.13 -11.58 -12.33
CA ARG A 20 13.83 -11.38 -11.69
C ARG A 20 13.57 -9.90 -11.44
N VAL A 21 12.34 -9.48 -11.72
CA VAL A 21 11.85 -8.14 -11.41
C VAL A 21 10.62 -8.23 -10.51
N TRP A 22 10.72 -7.59 -9.35
CA TRP A 22 9.66 -7.56 -8.36
C TRP A 22 8.88 -6.25 -8.46
N PHE A 23 7.57 -6.37 -8.53
CA PHE A 23 6.64 -5.26 -8.52
C PHE A 23 5.83 -5.24 -7.24
N MET A 24 5.35 -4.05 -6.84
CA MET A 24 4.59 -3.88 -5.60
C MET A 24 3.08 -4.12 -5.79
N SER A 25 2.59 -4.18 -7.04
CA SER A 25 1.19 -4.47 -7.38
C SER A 25 1.09 -5.06 -8.78
N GLU A 26 0.03 -5.81 -9.07
CA GLU A 26 -0.27 -6.30 -10.41
C GLU A 26 -0.45 -5.15 -11.41
N LYS A 27 -1.09 -4.06 -10.99
CA LYS A 27 -1.26 -2.87 -11.82
C LYS A 27 0.08 -2.27 -12.24
N GLN A 28 1.04 -2.16 -11.30
CA GLN A 28 2.39 -1.68 -11.60
C GLN A 28 3.11 -2.61 -12.58
N LYS A 29 3.06 -3.92 -12.34
CA LYS A 29 3.65 -4.94 -13.22
C LYS A 29 3.13 -4.78 -14.65
N ASN A 30 1.81 -4.78 -14.84
CA ASN A 30 1.19 -4.69 -16.15
C ASN A 30 1.53 -3.38 -16.86
N MET A 31 1.49 -2.25 -16.17
CA MET A 31 1.87 -0.95 -16.74
C MET A 31 3.34 -0.91 -17.22
N ILE A 32 4.24 -1.60 -16.53
CA ILE A 32 5.65 -1.63 -16.92
C ILE A 32 5.88 -2.61 -18.09
N LEU A 33 5.23 -3.78 -18.06
CA LEU A 33 5.29 -4.75 -19.16
C LEU A 33 4.82 -4.15 -20.49
N GLU A 34 3.78 -3.32 -20.47
CA GLU A 34 3.31 -2.61 -21.67
C GLU A 34 4.34 -1.62 -22.24
N LYS A 35 5.19 -1.04 -21.39
CA LYS A 35 6.14 0.01 -21.77
C LYS A 35 7.55 -0.50 -22.05
N VAL A 36 7.94 -1.61 -21.44
CA VAL A 36 9.31 -2.13 -21.47
C VAL A 36 9.32 -3.47 -22.21
N THR A 37 9.43 -3.42 -23.52
CA THR A 37 9.39 -4.60 -24.39
C THR A 37 10.53 -5.61 -24.18
N ALA A 38 11.63 -5.18 -23.54
CA ALA A 38 12.73 -6.06 -23.17
C ALA A 38 12.43 -6.93 -21.94
N LEU A 39 11.41 -6.58 -21.16
CA LEU A 39 11.00 -7.29 -19.96
C LEU A 39 10.00 -8.40 -20.36
N LYS A 40 10.24 -9.61 -19.85
CA LYS A 40 9.37 -10.75 -20.08
C LYS A 40 8.53 -11.04 -18.84
N ASP A 41 7.27 -11.38 -19.02
CA ASP A 41 6.35 -11.67 -17.90
C ASP A 41 6.87 -12.84 -17.02
N GLU A 42 7.50 -13.84 -17.62
CA GLU A 42 8.12 -14.97 -16.91
C GLU A 42 9.20 -14.57 -15.90
N ASN A 43 9.83 -13.39 -16.10
CA ASN A 43 10.83 -12.82 -15.20
C ASN A 43 10.22 -11.86 -14.16
N CYS A 44 8.91 -11.67 -14.18
CA CYS A 44 8.21 -10.73 -13.34
C CYS A 44 7.43 -11.44 -12.25
N ALA A 45 7.45 -10.85 -11.06
CA ALA A 45 6.61 -11.29 -9.96
C ALA A 45 6.09 -10.10 -9.17
N VAL A 46 4.99 -10.29 -8.44
CA VAL A 46 4.48 -9.29 -7.52
C VAL A 46 4.82 -9.69 -6.09
N LEU A 47 5.53 -8.81 -5.43
CA LEU A 47 5.81 -8.88 -4.01
C LEU A 47 5.33 -7.57 -3.38
N ASN A 48 4.19 -7.64 -2.73
CA ASN A 48 3.67 -6.55 -1.93
C ASN A 48 4.58 -6.31 -0.70
N SER A 49 4.24 -5.35 0.15
CA SER A 49 5.01 -5.12 1.38
C SER A 49 5.11 -6.38 2.24
N VAL A 50 6.28 -6.60 2.81
CA VAL A 50 6.53 -7.70 3.75
C VAL A 50 6.43 -7.15 5.17
N PHE A 51 5.70 -7.84 6.02
CA PHE A 51 5.57 -7.55 7.44
C PHE A 51 6.33 -8.59 8.27
N SER A 52 6.83 -8.19 9.43
CA SER A 52 7.37 -9.16 10.37
C SER A 52 6.24 -10.00 10.97
N GLY A 53 6.49 -11.28 11.24
CA GLY A 53 5.51 -12.11 11.94
C GLY A 53 5.15 -11.57 13.34
N GLY A 54 6.04 -10.77 13.96
CA GLY A 54 5.78 -10.06 15.21
C GLY A 54 4.70 -8.99 15.03
N ASP A 55 4.83 -8.14 14.00
CA ASP A 55 3.87 -7.07 13.71
C ASP A 55 2.51 -7.64 13.31
N LEU A 56 2.49 -8.70 12.50
CA LEU A 56 1.25 -9.37 12.12
C LEU A 56 0.51 -9.94 13.34
N ARG A 57 1.21 -10.63 14.25
CA ARG A 57 0.61 -11.12 15.50
C ARG A 57 0.14 -9.99 16.40
N PHE A 58 0.90 -8.90 16.47
CA PHE A 58 0.50 -7.73 17.24
C PHE A 58 -0.80 -7.13 16.69
N MET A 59 -0.91 -6.91 15.38
CA MET A 59 -2.14 -6.42 14.75
C MET A 59 -3.33 -7.35 15.03
N LEU A 60 -3.15 -8.68 14.94
CA LEU A 60 -4.22 -9.63 15.29
C LEU A 60 -4.67 -9.51 16.75
N SER A 61 -3.74 -9.23 17.66
CA SER A 61 -4.08 -9.12 19.09
C SER A 61 -4.89 -7.87 19.45
N ILE A 62 -4.83 -6.82 18.60
CA ILE A 62 -5.49 -5.53 18.87
C ILE A 62 -6.62 -5.20 17.87
N LYS A 63 -6.87 -6.04 16.85
CA LYS A 63 -7.85 -5.75 15.78
C LYS A 63 -9.30 -5.60 16.26
N ASP A 64 -9.62 -6.22 17.38
CA ASP A 64 -10.97 -6.25 17.96
C ASP A 64 -11.16 -5.16 19.05
N ASN A 65 -10.24 -4.20 19.16
CA ASN A 65 -10.40 -3.06 20.06
C ASN A 65 -11.67 -2.27 19.72
N GLU A 66 -12.30 -1.72 20.76
CA GLU A 66 -13.46 -0.82 20.58
C GLU A 66 -13.05 0.41 19.77
N LYS A 67 -13.84 0.72 18.73
CA LYS A 67 -13.57 1.83 17.82
C LYS A 67 -14.38 3.07 18.17
N ASP A 68 -13.70 4.21 18.11
CA ASP A 68 -14.36 5.54 18.15
C ASP A 68 -15.06 5.87 16.83
N ASN A 69 -15.59 7.09 16.68
CA ASN A 69 -16.26 7.56 15.46
C ASN A 69 -15.34 8.31 14.50
N LYS A 70 -14.03 8.40 14.78
CA LYS A 70 -13.11 9.23 14.01
C LYS A 70 -12.41 8.45 12.91
N TYR A 71 -12.26 9.10 11.78
CA TYR A 71 -11.35 8.67 10.73
C TYR A 71 -9.97 9.26 10.97
N LEU A 72 -8.94 8.48 10.70
CA LEU A 72 -7.57 8.99 10.68
C LEU A 72 -7.22 9.53 9.30
N ILE A 73 -6.46 10.61 9.28
CA ILE A 73 -5.86 11.19 8.08
C ILE A 73 -4.39 11.42 8.39
N LEU A 74 -3.50 10.85 7.56
CA LEU A 74 -2.06 11.11 7.70
C LEU A 74 -1.77 12.58 7.38
N ASP A 75 -1.25 13.31 8.34
CA ASP A 75 -0.78 14.69 8.12
C ASP A 75 0.53 14.63 7.33
N SER A 76 0.47 15.06 6.09
CA SER A 76 1.56 14.93 5.13
C SER A 76 1.64 16.14 4.21
N VAL A 77 2.84 16.71 4.14
CA VAL A 77 3.19 17.76 3.18
C VAL A 77 3.68 17.20 1.83
N SER A 78 3.69 15.88 1.68
CA SER A 78 4.10 15.24 0.44
C SER A 78 3.18 15.63 -0.73
N PRO A 79 3.72 16.07 -1.87
CA PRO A 79 2.89 16.39 -3.04
C PRO A 79 2.17 15.17 -3.63
N VAL A 80 2.62 13.96 -3.31
CA VAL A 80 1.97 12.70 -3.76
C VAL A 80 0.81 12.31 -2.85
N LYS A 81 0.93 12.59 -1.54
CA LYS A 81 -0.01 12.17 -0.49
C LYS A 81 -0.37 13.36 0.40
N PRO A 82 -0.91 14.46 -0.15
CA PRO A 82 -1.27 15.61 0.66
C PRO A 82 -2.47 15.29 1.55
N SER A 83 -2.44 15.70 2.81
CA SER A 83 -3.58 15.58 3.72
C SER A 83 -4.81 16.39 3.26
N ALA A 84 -4.59 17.47 2.51
CA ALA A 84 -5.65 18.41 2.10
C ALA A 84 -6.83 17.76 1.39
N LEU A 85 -6.61 16.78 0.51
CA LEU A 85 -7.71 16.07 -0.19
C LEU A 85 -8.55 15.23 0.77
N ALA A 86 -7.89 14.54 1.69
CA ALA A 86 -8.57 13.71 2.68
C ALA A 86 -9.36 14.56 3.68
N VAL A 87 -8.80 15.72 4.07
CA VAL A 87 -9.49 16.72 4.93
C VAL A 87 -10.73 17.28 4.21
N ALA A 88 -10.57 17.76 2.97
CA ALA A 88 -11.71 18.28 2.20
C ALA A 88 -12.82 17.22 2.06
N TYR A 89 -12.46 15.96 1.75
CA TYR A 89 -13.43 14.88 1.68
C TYR A 89 -14.17 14.67 3.03
N ALA A 90 -13.44 14.68 4.15
CA ALA A 90 -14.04 14.50 5.47
C ALA A 90 -15.02 15.64 5.80
N GLU A 91 -14.67 16.90 5.50
CA GLU A 91 -15.51 18.07 5.72
C GLU A 91 -16.76 18.03 4.85
N GLU A 92 -16.64 17.74 3.55
CA GLU A 92 -17.77 17.63 2.62
C GLU A 92 -18.77 16.54 3.04
N ASN A 93 -18.28 15.45 3.65
CA ASN A 93 -19.12 14.33 4.07
C ASN A 93 -19.50 14.38 5.57
N ASN A 94 -19.17 15.45 6.29
CA ASN A 94 -19.41 15.62 7.73
C ASN A 94 -18.87 14.44 8.57
N LEU A 95 -17.67 13.96 8.22
CA LEU A 95 -16.99 12.88 8.96
C LEU A 95 -16.12 13.47 10.06
N GLU A 96 -16.18 12.89 11.25
CA GLU A 96 -15.23 13.22 12.30
C GLU A 96 -13.85 12.64 11.92
N TYR A 97 -12.80 13.44 12.03
CA TYR A 97 -11.45 13.00 11.69
C TYR A 97 -10.39 13.53 12.67
N GLU A 98 -9.24 12.91 12.65
CA GLU A 98 -8.04 13.29 13.38
C GLU A 98 -6.82 13.21 12.47
N LEU A 99 -6.03 14.28 12.44
CA LEU A 99 -4.74 14.30 11.75
C LEU A 99 -3.70 13.59 12.60
N ILE A 100 -2.96 12.66 11.99
CA ILE A 100 -1.89 11.90 12.67
C ILE A 100 -0.55 12.16 12.00
N SER A 101 0.48 12.44 12.82
CA SER A 101 1.88 12.58 12.41
C SER A 101 2.81 12.10 13.53
N ASP A 102 4.02 11.77 13.16
CA ASP A 102 5.15 11.50 14.06
C ASP A 102 4.91 10.44 15.16
N LEU A 103 3.94 9.55 14.97
CA LEU A 103 3.69 8.43 15.88
C LEU A 103 4.74 7.32 15.69
N GLN A 104 5.16 6.72 16.81
CA GLN A 104 5.92 5.49 16.76
C GLN A 104 5.07 4.36 16.14
N TYR A 105 5.69 3.39 15.49
CA TYR A 105 4.97 2.39 14.69
C TYR A 105 3.86 1.66 15.47
N HIS A 106 4.16 1.15 16.66
CA HIS A 106 3.15 0.47 17.48
C HIS A 106 2.07 1.41 18.02
N GLU A 107 2.41 2.67 18.29
CA GLU A 107 1.41 3.68 18.67
C GLU A 107 0.44 3.96 17.52
N LEU A 108 0.96 4.04 16.29
CA LEU A 108 0.14 4.16 15.07
C LEU A 108 -0.82 2.97 14.92
N LEU A 109 -0.34 1.74 15.10
CA LEU A 109 -1.18 0.54 15.02
C LEU A 109 -2.28 0.53 16.10
N ILE A 110 -1.96 0.89 17.34
CA ILE A 110 -2.94 1.03 18.42
C ILE A 110 -3.97 2.11 18.07
N LYS A 111 -3.51 3.27 17.58
CA LYS A 111 -4.40 4.35 17.18
C LYS A 111 -5.36 3.92 16.07
N MET A 112 -4.86 3.21 15.03
CA MET A 112 -5.72 2.65 13.98
C MET A 112 -6.70 1.60 14.52
N SER A 113 -6.27 0.74 15.45
CA SER A 113 -7.15 -0.30 16.01
C SER A 113 -8.35 0.26 16.76
N THR A 114 -8.22 1.46 17.33
CA THR A 114 -9.28 2.16 18.07
C THR A 114 -10.06 3.18 17.27
N SER A 115 -9.67 3.42 16.02
CA SER A 115 -10.33 4.41 15.15
C SER A 115 -11.34 3.76 14.21
N LYS A 116 -12.38 4.50 13.83
CA LYS A 116 -13.42 4.04 12.88
C LYS A 116 -12.82 3.65 11.54
N GLY A 117 -11.87 4.45 11.04
CA GLY A 117 -11.34 4.22 9.70
C GLY A 117 -10.15 5.07 9.33
N LEU A 118 -9.76 4.96 8.07
CA LEU A 118 -8.69 5.72 7.44
C LEU A 118 -9.20 6.37 6.16
N ILE A 119 -8.95 7.66 5.98
CA ILE A 119 -9.12 8.37 4.71
C ILE A 119 -7.75 8.56 4.08
N PHE A 120 -7.51 7.91 2.93
CA PHE A 120 -6.24 7.97 2.23
C PHE A 120 -6.46 8.20 0.74
N LEU A 121 -6.28 9.45 0.30
CA LEU A 121 -6.59 9.95 -1.04
C LEU A 121 -5.34 10.55 -1.71
N PRO A 122 -4.36 9.73 -2.14
CA PRO A 122 -3.17 10.23 -2.81
C PRO A 122 -3.51 10.90 -4.15
N GLN A 123 -2.68 11.88 -4.57
CA GLN A 123 -2.83 12.58 -5.87
C GLN A 123 -2.14 11.87 -7.03
N ALA A 124 -1.24 10.94 -6.73
CA ALA A 124 -0.55 10.15 -7.73
C ALA A 124 -0.50 8.68 -7.29
N SER A 125 -0.23 7.79 -8.25
CA SER A 125 -0.20 6.36 -8.02
C SER A 125 0.69 5.96 -6.85
N ASP A 126 0.10 5.33 -5.85
CA ASP A 126 0.78 4.66 -4.74
C ASP A 126 0.66 3.16 -4.95
N THR A 127 1.79 2.51 -5.15
CA THR A 127 1.84 1.12 -5.57
C THR A 127 1.41 0.14 -4.47
N CYS A 128 1.82 0.42 -3.23
CA CYS A 128 1.53 -0.47 -2.11
C CYS A 128 1.68 0.25 -0.76
N PRO A 129 0.77 1.18 -0.42
CA PRO A 129 0.84 1.94 0.82
C PRO A 129 0.62 1.05 2.04
N ARG A 130 1.68 0.83 2.85
CA ARG A 130 1.62 0.01 4.07
C ARG A 130 0.52 0.43 5.02
N LEU A 131 0.37 1.74 5.23
CA LEU A 131 -0.67 2.31 6.10
C LEU A 131 -2.08 1.81 5.76
N VAL A 132 -2.37 1.65 4.46
CA VAL A 132 -3.69 1.18 3.99
C VAL A 132 -3.88 -0.32 4.28
N MET A 133 -2.83 -1.12 4.13
CA MET A 133 -2.88 -2.54 4.48
C MET A 133 -3.01 -2.75 5.99
N GLU A 134 -2.24 -2.00 6.78
CA GLU A 134 -2.32 -2.00 8.25
C GLU A 134 -3.72 -1.63 8.74
N ALA A 135 -4.30 -0.55 8.20
CA ALA A 135 -5.67 -0.15 8.51
C ALA A 135 -6.70 -1.23 8.13
N LYS A 136 -6.53 -1.90 6.96
CA LYS A 136 -7.38 -3.02 6.54
C LYS A 136 -7.30 -4.20 7.52
N MET A 137 -6.08 -4.62 7.90
CA MET A 137 -5.87 -5.71 8.85
C MET A 137 -6.36 -5.40 10.26
N LEU A 138 -6.44 -4.11 10.62
CA LEU A 138 -7.01 -3.64 11.89
C LEU A 138 -8.52 -3.37 11.83
N GLY A 139 -9.20 -3.73 10.73
CA GLY A 139 -10.65 -3.60 10.60
C GLY A 139 -11.14 -2.16 10.46
N CYS A 140 -10.31 -1.24 9.99
CA CYS A 140 -10.70 0.14 9.70
C CYS A 140 -11.61 0.20 8.46
N GLN A 141 -12.60 1.07 8.47
CA GLN A 141 -13.30 1.48 7.26
C GLN A 141 -12.35 2.32 6.40
N LEU A 142 -12.24 2.01 5.11
CA LEU A 142 -11.29 2.66 4.22
C LEU A 142 -12.01 3.56 3.22
N VAL A 143 -11.56 4.81 3.11
CA VAL A 143 -11.90 5.73 2.04
C VAL A 143 -10.66 5.89 1.17
N LEU A 144 -10.71 5.33 -0.04
CA LEU A 144 -9.58 5.25 -0.98
C LEU A 144 -10.01 5.78 -2.35
N ASN A 145 -9.04 6.27 -3.14
CA ASN A 145 -9.26 6.61 -4.55
C ASN A 145 -8.54 5.63 -5.49
N GLU A 146 -8.61 5.88 -6.81
CA GLU A 146 -8.04 5.05 -7.87
C GLU A 146 -6.51 5.03 -7.91
N HIS A 147 -5.86 5.91 -7.17
CA HIS A 147 -4.41 5.97 -7.07
C HIS A 147 -3.81 4.93 -6.12
N VAL A 148 -4.60 4.31 -5.26
CA VAL A 148 -4.18 3.15 -4.46
C VAL A 148 -4.26 1.91 -5.34
N GLN A 149 -3.11 1.45 -5.86
CA GLN A 149 -3.09 0.47 -6.94
C GLN A 149 -3.63 -0.91 -6.58
N HIS A 150 -3.44 -1.34 -5.33
CA HIS A 150 -3.86 -2.68 -4.88
C HIS A 150 -5.29 -2.75 -4.33
N LYS A 151 -6.02 -1.63 -4.30
CA LYS A 151 -7.35 -1.57 -3.64
C LYS A 151 -8.38 -2.55 -4.21
N ASP A 152 -8.23 -2.92 -5.49
CA ASP A 152 -9.12 -3.81 -6.22
C ASP A 152 -8.52 -5.24 -6.40
N GLU A 153 -7.37 -5.54 -5.77
CA GLU A 153 -6.78 -6.87 -5.83
C GLU A 153 -7.55 -7.84 -4.91
N PRO A 154 -7.79 -9.11 -5.33
CA PRO A 154 -8.64 -10.05 -4.60
C PRO A 154 -8.23 -10.28 -3.14
N TRP A 155 -6.93 -10.28 -2.87
CA TRP A 155 -6.42 -10.46 -1.51
C TRP A 155 -6.75 -9.27 -0.58
N PHE A 156 -7.07 -8.10 -1.14
CA PHE A 156 -7.42 -6.90 -0.37
C PHE A 156 -8.92 -6.79 -0.06
N GLU A 157 -9.75 -7.73 -0.50
CA GLU A 157 -11.20 -7.68 -0.33
C GLU A 157 -11.62 -7.66 1.14
N THR A 158 -11.11 -8.59 1.94
CA THR A 158 -11.44 -8.70 3.36
C THR A 158 -10.23 -8.48 4.27
N MET A 159 -10.48 -8.25 5.55
CA MET A 159 -9.42 -8.17 6.56
C MET A 159 -8.60 -9.45 6.62
N MET A 160 -9.27 -10.61 6.60
CA MET A 160 -8.58 -11.91 6.73
C MET A 160 -7.79 -12.26 5.48
N SER A 161 -8.35 -12.06 4.28
CA SER A 161 -7.61 -12.30 3.03
C SER A 161 -6.38 -11.38 2.90
N CYS A 162 -6.48 -10.14 3.37
CA CYS A 162 -5.35 -9.23 3.45
C CYS A 162 -4.27 -9.75 4.42
N TYR A 163 -4.68 -10.19 5.61
CA TYR A 163 -3.76 -10.74 6.60
C TYR A 163 -3.04 -12.01 6.07
N GLU A 164 -3.77 -12.99 5.57
CA GLU A 164 -3.23 -14.24 5.03
C GLU A 164 -2.27 -13.99 3.88
N HIS A 165 -2.61 -13.05 3.01
CA HIS A 165 -1.74 -12.65 1.92
C HIS A 165 -0.45 -12.02 2.45
N MET A 166 -0.51 -11.09 3.41
CA MET A 166 0.69 -10.46 3.98
C MET A 166 1.57 -11.45 4.77
N ASP A 167 0.96 -12.40 5.47
CA ASP A 167 1.68 -13.45 6.21
C ASP A 167 2.50 -14.35 5.27
N SER A 168 1.98 -14.63 4.07
CA SER A 168 2.64 -15.47 3.08
C SER A 168 3.77 -14.78 2.29
N ARG A 169 3.95 -13.44 2.40
CA ARG A 169 4.86 -12.71 1.49
C ARG A 169 6.34 -13.02 1.68
N ALA A 170 6.77 -13.25 2.92
CA ALA A 170 8.16 -13.63 3.19
C ALA A 170 8.49 -14.97 2.54
N ASP A 171 7.63 -15.99 2.72
CA ASP A 171 7.81 -17.31 2.15
C ASP A 171 7.75 -17.27 0.61
N ALA A 172 6.82 -16.51 0.06
CA ALA A 172 6.72 -16.29 -1.38
C ALA A 172 7.99 -15.68 -1.99
N PHE A 173 8.67 -14.77 -1.28
CA PHE A 173 9.96 -14.24 -1.72
C PHE A 173 11.04 -15.32 -1.73
N TRP A 174 11.19 -16.05 -0.64
CA TRP A 174 12.26 -17.05 -0.50
C TRP A 174 12.08 -18.26 -1.42
N SER A 175 10.83 -18.67 -1.69
CA SER A 175 10.54 -19.79 -2.61
C SER A 175 11.02 -19.59 -4.05
N TYR A 176 11.41 -18.38 -4.43
CA TYR A 176 12.02 -18.11 -5.74
C TYR A 176 13.52 -18.42 -5.81
N TYR A 177 14.15 -18.66 -4.66
CA TYR A 177 15.60 -18.92 -4.58
C TYR A 177 15.92 -20.36 -4.16
N GLU A 178 14.91 -21.17 -3.89
CA GLU A 178 14.99 -22.61 -3.66
C GLU A 178 14.83 -23.42 -4.97
#